data_e3fb20819fec77679a94d7f2327d7771
#
_entry.id   e3fb20819fec77679a94d7f2327d7771
#
_cell.length_a   1.000
_cell.length_b   1.000
_cell.length_c   1.000
_cell.angle_alpha   90.00
_cell.angle_beta   90.00
_cell.angle_gamma   90.00
#
_symmetry.space_group_name_H-M   'P 1'
#
loop_
_entity.id
_entity.type
_entity.pdbx_description
1 polymer ?
#
loop_
_entity_poly.entity_id
_entity_poly.type
_entity_poly.pdbx_seq_one_letter_code
_entity_poly.pdbx_strand_id
1 'polypeptide(L)'
;FAFVLIYSFSNQVHSDINFYGKINVSLEDVDSKDANETDFQNNASRIGVKGSYDLSSSLKLSFQIEEEIDPTDLRADGDKVFKERNTFIAISGDFGKLYTGTHDTAFKQSQLKVDLFNDTRADIKYILRGENRMNSFVGYVSPDLIDGLNISINSISQSTGNGESSAFNYSKNDIKASFAIEPVSYTHLRAHETTHD
;
A
#
# COMPACT_ATOMS: atom_id res chain seq x y z
N PHE A 1 2.10 11.80 27.17
CA PHE A 1 3.27 12.38 26.50
C PHE A 1 4.36 11.31 26.46
N ALA A 2 4.64 10.72 25.29
CA ALA A 2 5.77 9.83 25.12
C ALA A 2 6.93 10.65 24.53
N PHE A 3 8.03 10.72 25.26
CA PHE A 3 9.30 11.26 24.75
C PHE A 3 10.04 10.13 24.04
N VAL A 4 10.22 10.24 22.73
CA VAL A 4 11.15 9.38 22.00
C VAL A 4 12.51 10.07 22.00
N LEU A 5 13.45 9.53 22.75
CA LEU A 5 14.84 9.99 22.75
C LEU A 5 15.56 9.26 21.62
N ILE A 6 15.89 9.98 20.54
CA ILE A 6 16.72 9.45 19.47
C ILE A 6 18.18 9.64 19.84
N TYR A 7 18.86 8.59 20.24
CA TYR A 7 20.31 8.56 20.42
C TYR A 7 20.99 8.23 19.09
N SER A 8 21.79 9.17 18.59
CA SER A 8 22.67 8.92 17.44
C SER A 8 23.94 8.22 17.91
N PHE A 9 24.04 6.93 17.74
CA PHE A 9 25.33 6.24 17.84
C PHE A 9 26.02 6.26 16.48
N SER A 10 27.15 6.94 16.36
CA SER A 10 28.02 6.88 15.19
C SER A 10 28.90 5.63 15.22
N ASN A 11 28.35 4.48 14.97
CA ASN A 11 29.10 3.35 14.49
C ASN A 11 28.95 3.31 12.97
N GLN A 12 29.97 2.91 12.23
CA GLN A 12 29.89 2.76 10.77
C GLN A 12 28.82 1.71 10.42
N VAL A 13 27.63 2.20 10.19
CA VAL A 13 26.48 1.38 9.89
C VAL A 13 26.15 1.61 8.45
N HIS A 14 26.08 0.53 7.69
CA HIS A 14 25.64 0.56 6.31
C HIS A 14 24.14 0.88 6.31
N SER A 15 23.81 2.10 5.95
CA SER A 15 22.43 2.51 5.67
C SER A 15 22.26 2.59 4.16
N ASP A 16 21.44 1.74 3.60
CA ASP A 16 21.06 1.82 2.19
C ASP A 16 19.84 2.71 2.05
N ILE A 17 20.02 3.88 1.45
CA ILE A 17 18.91 4.78 1.11
C ILE A 17 18.80 4.83 -0.41
N ASN A 18 17.61 4.51 -0.92
CA ASN A 18 17.30 4.51 -2.33
C ASN A 18 16.16 5.47 -2.64
N PHE A 19 16.41 6.40 -3.54
CA PHE A 19 15.36 7.21 -4.18
C PHE A 19 14.88 6.49 -5.42
N TYR A 20 13.58 6.49 -5.64
CA TYR A 20 12.99 5.86 -6.82
C TYR A 20 11.80 6.67 -7.32
N GLY A 21 11.41 6.42 -8.55
CA GLY A 21 10.23 6.99 -9.16
C GLY A 21 9.73 6.15 -10.32
N LYS A 22 8.46 6.32 -10.62
CA LYS A 22 7.80 5.73 -11.78
C LYS A 22 6.91 6.80 -12.40
N ILE A 23 7.12 7.12 -13.66
CA ILE A 23 6.17 7.88 -14.47
C ILE A 23 5.39 6.86 -15.30
N ASN A 24 4.09 6.87 -15.15
CA ASN A 24 3.19 5.96 -15.83
C ASN A 24 1.95 6.74 -16.28
N VAL A 25 1.94 7.12 -17.54
CA VAL A 25 0.85 7.88 -18.15
C VAL A 25 0.39 7.15 -19.41
N SER A 26 -0.88 7.24 -19.71
CA SER A 26 -1.46 6.78 -20.97
C SER A 26 -2.16 7.94 -21.68
N LEU A 27 -2.19 7.87 -22.99
CA LEU A 27 -3.08 8.68 -23.82
C LEU A 27 -4.29 7.78 -24.12
N GLU A 28 -5.46 8.20 -23.66
CA GLU A 28 -6.68 7.41 -23.77
C GLU A 28 -7.70 8.17 -24.62
N ASP A 29 -8.31 7.45 -25.54
CA ASP A 29 -9.45 7.92 -26.30
C ASP A 29 -10.71 7.28 -25.72
N VAL A 30 -11.54 8.08 -25.09
CA VAL A 30 -12.75 7.63 -24.40
C VAL A 30 -13.96 8.00 -25.22
N ASP A 31 -14.53 6.98 -25.88
CA ASP A 31 -15.81 7.12 -26.55
C ASP A 31 -16.93 6.91 -25.53
N SER A 32 -17.58 7.98 -25.15
CA SER A 32 -18.75 7.98 -24.26
C SER A 32 -19.99 8.49 -25.01
N LYS A 33 -21.18 8.21 -24.46
CA LYS A 33 -22.46 8.66 -25.06
C LYS A 33 -22.55 10.19 -25.19
N ASP A 34 -21.77 10.92 -24.41
CA ASP A 34 -21.89 12.37 -24.26
C ASP A 34 -20.69 13.14 -24.83
N ALA A 35 -19.55 12.51 -25.04
CA ALA A 35 -18.35 13.12 -25.62
C ALA A 35 -17.31 12.08 -26.04
N ASN A 36 -16.60 12.39 -27.13
CA ASN A 36 -15.35 11.72 -27.47
C ASN A 36 -14.22 12.61 -26.97
N GLU A 37 -13.47 12.14 -26.00
CA GLU A 37 -12.39 12.90 -25.38
C GLU A 37 -11.10 12.10 -25.39
N THR A 38 -10.05 12.71 -25.92
CA THR A 38 -8.70 12.17 -25.82
C THR A 38 -7.99 12.87 -24.69
N ASP A 39 -7.58 12.13 -23.67
CA ASP A 39 -6.99 12.69 -22.47
C ASP A 39 -5.76 11.91 -21.99
N PHE A 40 -4.84 12.62 -21.33
CA PHE A 40 -3.73 12.01 -20.62
C PHE A 40 -4.18 11.55 -19.25
N GLN A 41 -4.02 10.23 -19.00
CA GLN A 41 -4.34 9.65 -17.70
C GLN A 41 -3.07 9.37 -16.90
N ASN A 42 -3.07 9.80 -15.65
CA ASN A 42 -2.06 9.38 -14.68
C ASN A 42 -2.39 7.98 -14.14
N ASN A 43 -1.51 7.03 -14.39
CA ASN A 43 -1.64 5.65 -13.90
C ASN A 43 -0.78 5.44 -12.65
N ALA A 44 -1.06 6.23 -11.60
CA ALA A 44 -0.35 6.24 -10.34
C ALA A 44 1.17 6.41 -10.50
N SER A 45 1.57 7.47 -11.22
CA SER A 45 2.96 7.94 -11.22
C SER A 45 3.36 8.28 -9.79
N ARG A 46 4.60 8.00 -9.41
CA ARG A 46 5.02 8.11 -8.02
C ARG A 46 6.49 8.43 -7.87
N ILE A 47 6.81 9.02 -6.74
CA ILE A 47 8.18 9.19 -6.25
C ILE A 47 8.26 8.60 -4.85
N GLY A 48 9.43 8.18 -4.45
CA GLY A 48 9.60 7.63 -3.12
C GLY A 48 11.04 7.53 -2.68
N VAL A 49 11.19 7.33 -1.40
CA VAL A 49 12.45 6.99 -0.75
C VAL A 49 12.22 5.78 0.14
N LYS A 50 13.14 4.85 0.13
CA LYS A 50 13.15 3.69 1.02
C LYS A 50 14.56 3.44 1.51
N GLY A 51 14.66 2.88 2.69
CA GLY A 51 15.95 2.57 3.25
C GLY A 51 15.89 1.49 4.30
N SER A 52 17.05 0.98 4.67
CA SER A 52 17.19 0.04 5.76
C SER A 52 18.48 0.28 6.54
N TYR A 53 18.45 -0.15 7.79
CA TYR A 53 19.51 0.00 8.75
C TYR A 53 19.62 -1.26 9.61
N ASP A 54 20.79 -1.87 9.64
CA ASP A 54 21.03 -3.04 10.48
C ASP A 54 21.31 -2.58 11.92
N LEU A 55 20.36 -2.84 12.81
CA LEU A 55 20.48 -2.54 14.25
C LEU A 55 21.41 -3.52 14.95
N SER A 56 21.41 -4.77 14.48
CA SER A 56 22.32 -5.84 14.91
C SER A 56 22.45 -6.88 13.81
N SER A 57 23.20 -7.95 14.05
CA SER A 57 23.33 -9.08 13.11
C SER A 57 21.99 -9.79 12.81
N SER A 58 21.00 -9.66 13.70
CA SER A 58 19.69 -10.32 13.60
C SER A 58 18.51 -9.36 13.54
N LEU A 59 18.75 -8.06 13.58
CA LEU A 59 17.67 -7.06 13.68
C LEU A 59 17.88 -5.93 12.66
N LYS A 60 16.89 -5.72 11.80
CA LYS A 60 16.90 -4.70 10.74
C LYS A 60 15.73 -3.75 10.89
N LEU A 61 16.00 -2.46 10.86
CA LEU A 61 15.02 -1.40 10.69
C LEU A 61 14.88 -1.10 9.20
N SER A 62 13.67 -0.86 8.71
CA SER A 62 13.44 -0.39 7.34
C SER A 62 12.33 0.64 7.31
N PHE A 63 12.34 1.48 6.28
CA PHE A 63 11.30 2.48 6.07
C PHE A 63 11.03 2.67 4.58
N GLN A 64 9.85 3.17 4.28
CA GLN A 64 9.47 3.65 2.96
C GLN A 64 8.58 4.87 3.13
N ILE A 65 8.77 5.86 2.25
CA ILE A 65 7.88 7.00 2.04
C ILE A 65 7.61 7.04 0.55
N GLU A 66 6.35 6.96 0.15
CA GLU A 66 5.94 6.98 -1.26
C GLU A 66 4.75 7.91 -1.44
N GLU A 67 4.87 8.80 -2.41
CA GLU A 67 3.82 9.73 -2.82
C GLU A 67 3.47 9.52 -4.29
N GLU A 68 2.18 9.45 -4.58
CA GLU A 68 1.68 9.54 -5.94
C GLU A 68 1.77 10.99 -6.40
N ILE A 69 2.24 11.18 -7.62
CA ILE A 69 2.31 12.48 -8.28
C ILE A 69 1.47 12.43 -9.54
N ASP A 70 0.92 13.56 -9.93
CA ASP A 70 0.22 13.68 -11.21
C ASP A 70 1.03 14.53 -12.19
N PRO A 71 1.79 13.91 -13.12
CA PRO A 71 2.54 14.66 -14.12
C PRO A 71 1.66 15.21 -15.25
N THR A 72 0.39 14.81 -15.34
CA THR A 72 -0.53 15.28 -16.38
C THR A 72 -1.24 16.56 -15.97
N ASP A 73 -1.39 16.80 -14.66
CA ASP A 73 -1.94 18.02 -14.11
C ASP A 73 -1.10 18.54 -12.94
N LEU A 74 -0.11 19.36 -13.26
CA LEU A 74 0.76 20.01 -12.28
C LEU A 74 0.18 21.33 -11.75
N ARG A 75 -1.03 21.71 -12.16
CA ARG A 75 -1.68 22.92 -11.67
C ARG A 75 -2.19 22.70 -10.25
N ALA A 76 -1.72 23.56 -9.34
CA ALA A 76 -2.15 23.61 -7.96
C ALA A 76 -3.56 24.24 -7.83
N ASP A 77 -4.53 23.74 -8.54
CA ASP A 77 -5.91 24.27 -8.51
C ASP A 77 -6.77 23.45 -7.54
N GLY A 78 -6.28 23.36 -6.29
CA GLY A 78 -7.03 22.80 -5.16
C GLY A 78 -6.93 21.31 -4.95
N ASP A 79 -6.60 20.51 -5.94
CA ASP A 79 -6.35 19.09 -5.78
C ASP A 79 -4.90 18.83 -5.36
N LYS A 80 -4.72 17.89 -4.47
CA LYS A 80 -3.40 17.56 -3.91
C LYS A 80 -2.50 17.01 -5.02
N VAL A 81 -1.44 17.75 -5.35
CA VAL A 81 -0.37 17.30 -6.25
C VAL A 81 0.27 15.99 -5.76
N PHE A 82 0.22 15.76 -4.45
CA PHE A 82 0.74 14.57 -3.80
C PHE A 82 -0.37 13.81 -3.10
N LYS A 83 -0.41 12.50 -3.32
CA LYS A 83 -1.36 11.59 -2.67
C LYS A 83 -0.59 10.48 -1.98
N GLU A 84 -0.82 10.36 -0.68
CA GLU A 84 -0.14 9.38 0.16
C GLU A 84 -0.30 7.96 -0.39
N ARG A 85 0.82 7.25 -0.47
CA ARG A 85 0.91 5.83 -0.81
C ARG A 85 1.53 5.06 0.35
N ASN A 86 2.24 3.97 0.08
CA ASN A 86 2.84 3.15 1.13
C ASN A 86 3.95 3.91 1.86
N THR A 87 3.64 4.36 3.07
CA THR A 87 4.53 5.09 3.96
C THR A 87 4.55 4.41 5.31
N PHE A 88 5.64 3.73 5.63
CA PHE A 88 5.73 2.89 6.82
C PHE A 88 7.14 2.80 7.38
N ILE A 89 7.23 2.39 8.64
CA ILE A 89 8.43 1.93 9.31
C ILE A 89 8.26 0.47 9.72
N ALA A 90 9.33 -0.32 9.63
CA ALA A 90 9.31 -1.74 9.95
C ALA A 90 10.56 -2.16 10.71
N ILE A 91 10.39 -3.15 11.59
CA ILE A 91 11.47 -3.88 12.24
C ILE A 91 11.34 -5.35 11.88
N SER A 92 12.43 -5.97 11.48
CA SER A 92 12.47 -7.37 11.07
C SER A 92 13.64 -8.12 11.69
N GLY A 93 13.45 -9.40 11.92
CA GLY A 93 14.42 -10.30 12.50
C GLY A 93 13.94 -11.75 12.39
N ASP A 94 14.50 -12.65 13.22
CA ASP A 94 14.12 -14.07 13.24
C ASP A 94 12.63 -14.29 13.61
N PHE A 95 12.02 -13.31 14.25
CA PHE A 95 10.58 -13.30 14.58
C PHE A 95 9.68 -12.93 13.40
N GLY A 96 10.24 -12.56 12.26
CA GLY A 96 9.51 -12.03 11.12
C GLY A 96 9.62 -10.50 11.03
N LYS A 97 8.56 -9.83 10.53
CA LYS A 97 8.52 -8.38 10.27
C LYS A 97 7.29 -7.77 10.93
N LEU A 98 7.52 -6.78 11.79
CA LEU A 98 6.48 -5.88 12.31
C LEU A 98 6.59 -4.53 11.60
N TYR A 99 5.46 -3.92 11.22
CA TYR A 99 5.46 -2.64 10.54
C TYR A 99 4.21 -1.82 10.88
N THR A 100 4.35 -0.49 10.79
CA THR A 100 3.27 0.44 11.09
C THR A 100 3.34 1.65 10.16
N GLY A 101 2.20 2.28 9.91
CA GLY A 101 2.06 3.44 9.03
C GLY A 101 0.90 3.30 8.07
N THR A 102 1.10 3.69 6.81
CA THR A 102 0.17 3.53 5.69
C THR A 102 0.69 2.44 4.76
N HIS A 103 -0.11 1.42 4.52
CA HIS A 103 0.32 0.30 3.66
C HIS A 103 -0.89 -0.41 3.03
N ASP A 104 -0.65 -1.12 1.94
CA ASP A 104 -1.62 -2.03 1.35
C ASP A 104 -1.94 -3.17 2.33
N THR A 105 -3.21 -3.56 2.43
CA THR A 105 -3.65 -4.65 3.31
C THR A 105 -3.04 -5.99 2.90
N ALA A 106 -3.05 -6.97 3.81
CA ALA A 106 -2.60 -8.33 3.50
C ALA A 106 -3.43 -8.94 2.36
N PHE A 107 -4.73 -8.63 2.32
CA PHE A 107 -5.62 -9.04 1.23
C PHE A 107 -5.17 -8.46 -0.12
N LYS A 108 -4.93 -7.15 -0.19
CA LYS A 108 -4.44 -6.52 -1.41
C LYS A 108 -3.08 -7.08 -1.84
N GLN A 109 -2.16 -7.27 -0.92
CA GLN A 109 -0.84 -7.84 -1.21
C GLN A 109 -0.94 -9.29 -1.72
N SER A 110 -1.98 -10.04 -1.30
CA SER A 110 -2.20 -11.43 -1.70
C SER A 110 -2.54 -11.61 -3.18
N GLN A 111 -2.97 -10.56 -3.85
CA GLN A 111 -3.21 -10.57 -5.30
C GLN A 111 -1.92 -10.78 -6.10
N LEU A 112 -0.76 -10.64 -5.46
CA LEU A 112 0.55 -10.75 -6.09
C LEU A 112 0.69 -9.75 -7.25
N LYS A 113 1.06 -10.21 -8.43
CA LYS A 113 1.16 -9.41 -9.67
C LYS A 113 0.27 -10.00 -10.76
N VAL A 114 -0.89 -10.51 -10.38
CA VAL A 114 -1.83 -11.14 -11.33
C VAL A 114 -2.57 -10.08 -12.13
N ASP A 115 -2.82 -8.91 -11.55
CA ASP A 115 -3.42 -7.80 -12.27
C ASP A 115 -2.42 -7.15 -13.23
N LEU A 116 -2.58 -7.44 -14.51
CA LEU A 116 -1.79 -6.85 -15.60
C LEU A 116 -2.16 -5.40 -15.91
N PHE A 117 -3.35 -4.97 -15.48
CA PHE A 117 -3.89 -3.63 -15.70
C PHE A 117 -3.86 -2.75 -14.44
N ASN A 118 -3.12 -3.19 -13.42
CA ASN A 118 -3.00 -2.44 -12.18
C ASN A 118 -2.60 -0.98 -12.42
N ASP A 119 -3.24 -0.09 -11.68
CA ASP A 119 -3.13 1.37 -11.78
C ASP A 119 -3.75 1.98 -13.07
N THR A 120 -4.41 1.20 -13.94
CA THR A 120 -5.10 1.71 -15.15
C THR A 120 -6.62 1.77 -14.98
N ARG A 121 -7.36 2.20 -16.01
CA ARG A 121 -8.84 2.16 -16.02
C ARG A 121 -9.42 0.74 -16.00
N ALA A 122 -8.63 -0.27 -16.37
CA ALA A 122 -9.02 -1.67 -16.35
C ALA A 122 -8.53 -2.41 -15.08
N ASP A 123 -8.08 -1.68 -14.09
CA ASP A 123 -7.61 -2.18 -12.79
C ASP A 123 -8.67 -3.06 -12.12
N ILE A 124 -8.24 -4.18 -11.56
CA ILE A 124 -9.10 -5.17 -10.91
C ILE A 124 -9.92 -4.58 -9.74
N LYS A 125 -9.49 -3.47 -9.15
CA LYS A 125 -10.23 -2.76 -8.08
C LYS A 125 -11.64 -2.34 -8.47
N TYR A 126 -11.93 -2.20 -9.77
CA TYR A 126 -13.27 -1.87 -10.25
C TYR A 126 -14.20 -3.09 -10.30
N ILE A 127 -13.65 -4.30 -10.21
CA ILE A 127 -14.37 -5.56 -10.25
C ILE A 127 -14.36 -6.26 -8.89
N LEU A 128 -13.21 -6.29 -8.23
CA LEU A 128 -13.01 -6.91 -6.91
C LEU A 128 -12.93 -5.85 -5.81
N ARG A 129 -13.63 -6.10 -4.71
CA ARG A 129 -13.51 -5.30 -3.49
C ARG A 129 -12.33 -5.79 -2.67
N GLY A 130 -11.78 -4.91 -1.82
CA GLY A 130 -10.68 -5.28 -0.90
C GLY A 130 -9.31 -4.79 -1.36
N GLU A 131 -9.23 -4.03 -2.42
CA GLU A 131 -7.99 -3.33 -2.82
C GLU A 131 -7.72 -2.10 -1.94
N ASN A 132 -7.59 -2.33 -0.64
CA ASN A 132 -7.48 -1.24 0.32
C ASN A 132 -6.03 -0.91 0.65
N ARG A 133 -5.77 0.39 0.79
CA ARG A 133 -4.61 0.94 1.49
C ARG A 133 -5.12 1.62 2.73
N MET A 134 -4.54 1.30 3.86
CA MET A 134 -5.05 1.72 5.15
C MET A 134 -3.98 2.50 5.90
N ASN A 135 -4.43 3.57 6.56
CA ASN A 135 -3.59 4.41 7.42
C ASN A 135 -3.66 3.91 8.86
N SER A 136 -2.68 4.27 9.66
CA SER A 136 -2.66 4.00 11.11
C SER A 136 -2.85 2.53 11.45
N PHE A 137 -2.16 1.66 10.74
CA PHE A 137 -2.27 0.23 10.93
C PHE A 137 -0.99 -0.38 11.53
N VAL A 138 -1.13 -1.54 12.11
CA VAL A 138 -0.04 -2.41 12.53
C VAL A 138 -0.12 -3.70 11.73
N GLY A 139 0.97 -4.08 11.10
CA GLY A 139 1.08 -5.30 10.33
C GLY A 139 2.20 -6.20 10.84
N TYR A 140 1.99 -7.50 10.67
CA TYR A 140 2.97 -8.53 10.96
C TYR A 140 3.06 -9.51 9.80
N VAL A 141 4.28 -9.88 9.46
CA VAL A 141 4.57 -10.98 8.53
C VAL A 141 5.44 -11.98 9.26
N SER A 142 4.99 -13.23 9.36
CA SER A 142 5.76 -14.30 9.99
C SER A 142 7.03 -14.61 9.18
N PRO A 143 8.06 -15.20 9.82
CA PRO A 143 9.06 -15.93 9.05
C PRO A 143 8.40 -17.08 8.30
N ASP A 144 9.13 -17.72 7.41
CA ASP A 144 8.65 -18.93 6.75
C ASP A 144 8.38 -20.02 7.79
N LEU A 145 7.11 -20.38 7.95
CA LEU A 145 6.65 -21.43 8.90
C LEU A 145 6.99 -22.83 8.39
N ILE A 146 6.83 -23.01 7.10
CA ILE A 146 7.20 -24.19 6.33
C ILE A 146 7.79 -23.63 5.03
N ASP A 147 8.80 -24.26 4.50
CA ASP A 147 9.52 -23.90 3.30
C ASP A 147 8.67 -23.11 2.25
N GLY A 148 8.80 -21.80 2.28
CA GLY A 148 8.08 -20.86 1.43
C GLY A 148 6.68 -20.42 1.88
N LEU A 149 6.17 -20.87 3.02
CA LEU A 149 4.86 -20.48 3.56
C LEU A 149 4.99 -19.46 4.68
N ASN A 150 4.41 -18.29 4.55
CA ASN A 150 4.30 -17.28 5.60
C ASN A 150 2.85 -16.80 5.79
N ILE A 151 2.62 -16.15 6.92
CA ILE A 151 1.34 -15.54 7.28
C ILE A 151 1.55 -14.02 7.37
N SER A 152 0.65 -13.25 6.77
CA SER A 152 0.56 -11.80 6.92
C SER A 152 -0.73 -11.43 7.62
N ILE A 153 -0.66 -10.57 8.62
CA ILE A 153 -1.81 -10.08 9.38
C ILE A 153 -1.69 -8.57 9.50
N ASN A 154 -2.80 -7.87 9.28
CA ASN A 154 -2.92 -6.43 9.52
C ASN A 154 -4.10 -6.17 10.44
N SER A 155 -3.91 -5.27 11.39
CA SER A 155 -4.97 -4.73 12.23
C SER A 155 -4.97 -3.21 12.12
N ILE A 156 -6.14 -2.65 11.95
CA ILE A 156 -6.37 -1.23 11.73
C ILE A 156 -7.22 -0.75 12.89
N SER A 157 -6.77 0.31 13.54
CA SER A 157 -7.56 1.02 14.55
C SER A 157 -7.81 2.44 14.05
N GLN A 158 -9.01 2.68 13.53
CA GLN A 158 -9.44 4.01 13.12
C GLN A 158 -10.67 4.45 13.90
N SER A 159 -10.85 5.77 14.02
CA SER A 159 -12.04 6.36 14.66
C SER A 159 -13.36 5.98 13.93
N THR A 160 -13.29 5.53 12.71
CA THR A 160 -14.41 5.11 11.87
C THR A 160 -14.69 3.61 11.89
N GLY A 161 -13.90 2.82 12.61
CA GLY A 161 -14.03 1.37 12.75
C GLY A 161 -12.71 0.64 12.77
N ASN A 162 -12.74 -0.58 13.27
CA ASN A 162 -11.60 -1.50 13.25
C ASN A 162 -11.73 -2.40 12.02
N GLY A 163 -10.61 -2.69 11.38
CA GLY A 163 -10.53 -3.62 10.27
C GLY A 163 -9.37 -4.60 10.48
N GLU A 164 -9.55 -5.79 9.99
CA GLU A 164 -8.52 -6.82 10.00
C GLU A 164 -8.38 -7.41 8.62
N SER A 165 -7.15 -7.76 8.24
CA SER A 165 -6.87 -8.45 7.00
C SER A 165 -5.78 -9.46 7.24
N SER A 166 -5.94 -10.64 6.70
CA SER A 166 -4.96 -11.72 6.84
C SER A 166 -4.76 -12.48 5.55
N ALA A 167 -3.56 -13.00 5.34
CA ALA A 167 -3.21 -13.78 4.18
C ALA A 167 -2.22 -14.90 4.54
N PHE A 168 -2.41 -16.04 3.89
CA PHE A 168 -1.43 -17.12 3.81
C PHE A 168 -0.76 -17.03 2.45
N ASN A 169 0.55 -16.88 2.44
CA ASN A 169 1.31 -16.70 1.22
C ASN A 169 2.31 -17.84 1.07
N TYR A 170 2.27 -18.50 -0.06
CA TYR A 170 3.22 -19.55 -0.44
C TYR A 170 4.04 -19.08 -1.64
N SER A 171 5.36 -19.19 -1.52
CA SER A 171 6.28 -18.87 -2.61
C SER A 171 7.47 -19.80 -2.58
N LYS A 172 7.52 -20.76 -3.49
CA LYS A 172 8.65 -21.68 -3.65
C LYS A 172 8.89 -21.96 -5.12
N ASN A 173 10.14 -21.86 -5.55
CA ASN A 173 10.55 -21.93 -6.95
C ASN A 173 9.75 -20.89 -7.77
N ASP A 174 9.10 -21.29 -8.85
CA ASP A 174 8.26 -20.42 -9.69
C ASP A 174 6.78 -20.44 -9.32
N ILE A 175 6.42 -21.17 -8.24
CA ILE A 175 5.03 -21.31 -7.79
C ILE A 175 4.77 -20.27 -6.71
N LYS A 176 3.72 -19.47 -6.93
CA LYS A 176 3.18 -18.54 -5.94
C LYS A 176 1.69 -18.78 -5.79
N ALA A 177 1.25 -18.89 -4.55
CA ALA A 177 -0.15 -19.03 -4.20
C ALA A 177 -0.45 -18.19 -2.96
N SER A 178 -1.62 -17.60 -2.90
CA SER A 178 -2.05 -16.84 -1.74
C SER A 178 -3.54 -17.07 -1.48
N PHE A 179 -3.89 -17.12 -0.20
CA PHE A 179 -5.27 -17.13 0.28
C PHE A 179 -5.41 -16.02 1.32
N ALA A 180 -6.38 -15.12 1.12
CA ALA A 180 -6.55 -13.99 2.01
C ALA A 180 -8.01 -13.76 2.38
N ILE A 181 -8.22 -13.18 3.55
CA ILE A 181 -9.53 -12.80 4.09
C ILE A 181 -9.43 -11.37 4.59
N GLU A 182 -10.39 -10.55 4.19
CA GLU A 182 -10.62 -9.21 4.70
C GLU A 182 -12.11 -9.04 4.97
N PRO A 183 -12.55 -9.04 6.25
CA PRO A 183 -13.95 -8.80 6.59
C PRO A 183 -14.31 -7.35 6.22
N VAL A 184 -15.21 -7.17 5.28
CA VAL A 184 -15.74 -5.86 4.91
C VAL A 184 -16.95 -5.58 5.75
N SER A 185 -16.84 -4.68 6.73
CA SER A 185 -18.00 -4.20 7.49
C SER A 185 -18.83 -3.29 6.60
N TYR A 186 -20.02 -3.74 6.22
CA TYR A 186 -20.99 -2.94 5.47
C TYR A 186 -21.70 -1.97 6.41
N THR A 187 -21.13 -0.79 6.61
CA THR A 187 -21.82 0.32 7.27
C THR A 187 -21.94 1.51 6.33
N HIS A 188 -22.66 1.39 5.22
CA HIS A 188 -23.24 2.54 4.50
C HIS A 188 -24.36 2.07 3.57
N LEU A 189 -25.52 1.80 4.15
CA LEU A 189 -26.77 2.13 3.50
C LEU A 189 -26.99 3.63 3.71
N ARG A 190 -26.50 4.49 2.83
CA ARG A 190 -27.06 5.81 2.65
C ARG A 190 -28.36 5.64 1.89
N ALA A 191 -29.46 5.64 2.60
CA ALA A 191 -30.75 5.97 2.00
C ALA A 191 -30.65 7.42 1.52
N HIS A 192 -30.63 7.65 0.21
CA HIS A 192 -30.95 8.94 -0.36
C HIS A 192 -32.47 9.10 -0.20
N GLU A 193 -32.88 9.83 0.82
CA GLU A 193 -34.22 10.40 0.84
C GLU A 193 -34.24 11.52 -0.20
N THR A 194 -34.87 11.25 -1.32
CA THR A 194 -35.30 12.31 -2.24
C THR A 194 -36.54 12.93 -1.66
N THR A 195 -36.41 14.05 -0.95
CA THR A 195 -37.53 14.92 -0.69
C THR A 195 -37.86 15.66 -1.98
N HIS A 196 -38.95 15.28 -2.62
CA HIS A 196 -39.64 16.11 -3.59
C HIS A 196 -40.55 17.06 -2.81
N ASP A 197 -40.27 18.35 -2.86
CA ASP A 197 -41.22 19.44 -2.73
C ASP A 197 -41.52 20.03 -4.13
#